data_226908e275f34ba937b6e3b987667030
#
_entry.id   226908e275f34ba937b6e3b987667030
#
_cell.length_a   1.000
_cell.length_b   1.000
_cell.length_c   1.000
_cell.angle_alpha   90.00
_cell.angle_beta   90.00
_cell.angle_gamma   90.00
#
_symmetry.space_group_name_H-M   'P 1'
#
loop_
_entity.id
_entity.type
_entity.pdbx_description
1 polymer ?
#
loop_
_entity_poly.entity_id
_entity_poly.type
_entity_poly.pdbx_seq_one_letter_code
_entity_poly.pdbx_strand_id
1 'polypeptide(L)'
;MATPAKLRLQGTLAHRSECLGLYTRVDKKLVNGLPVWKDASGADRFIAFAGERWMCQPEDSLGKSSGWLDLPDATCVSPDQSTKTWKESGDGKWPEAPGLRCISADGECAAAAAAAADATAVVAAA
;
A
#
# COMPACT_ATOMS: atom_id res chain seq x y z
N MET A 1 -2.16 3.29 -19.46
CA MET A 1 -1.23 3.97 -18.56
C MET A 1 -0.54 2.94 -17.66
N ALA A 2 0.76 3.07 -17.53
CA ALA A 2 1.52 2.10 -16.74
C ALA A 2 1.35 2.36 -15.24
N THR A 3 1.26 1.28 -14.48
CA THR A 3 1.27 1.36 -13.03
C THR A 3 2.67 1.01 -12.53
N PRO A 4 3.07 1.49 -11.34
CA PRO A 4 4.42 1.18 -10.84
C PRO A 4 4.57 -0.31 -10.55
N ALA A 5 5.77 -0.82 -10.73
CA ALA A 5 6.10 -2.19 -10.37
C ALA A 5 6.20 -2.34 -8.85
N LYS A 6 6.52 -1.28 -8.16
CA LYS A 6 6.66 -1.28 -6.70
C LYS A 6 5.99 -0.06 -6.10
N LEU A 7 5.37 -0.26 -4.96
CA LEU A 7 4.77 0.80 -4.16
C LEU A 7 5.38 0.79 -2.77
N ARG A 8 5.51 1.95 -2.16
CA ARG A 8 5.94 2.07 -0.79
C ARG A 8 4.86 2.78 0.02
N LEU A 9 4.46 2.14 1.12
CA LEU A 9 3.64 2.80 2.12
C LEU A 9 4.58 3.34 3.17
N GLN A 10 4.58 4.65 3.35
CA GLN A 10 5.51 5.31 4.27
C GLN A 10 4.77 6.36 5.10
N GLY A 11 5.40 6.77 6.18
CA GLY A 11 4.84 7.77 7.07
C GLY A 11 4.52 7.19 8.43
N THR A 12 3.40 7.63 9.01
CA THR A 12 3.02 7.28 10.37
C THR A 12 1.63 6.69 10.41
N LEU A 13 1.48 5.57 11.12
CA LEU A 13 0.20 4.95 11.39
C LEU A 13 0.08 4.72 12.88
N ALA A 14 -1.10 5.02 13.45
CA ALA A 14 -1.33 4.85 14.88
C ALA A 14 -1.64 3.39 15.25
N HIS A 15 -2.29 2.64 14.36
CA HIS A 15 -2.77 1.29 14.65
C HIS A 15 -2.19 0.22 13.75
N ARG A 16 -1.80 0.57 12.52
CA ARG A 16 -1.43 -0.42 11.49
C ARG A 16 -0.03 -0.18 10.94
N SER A 17 0.91 0.16 11.81
CA SER A 17 2.29 0.44 11.40
C SER A 17 2.94 -0.75 10.70
N GLU A 18 2.47 -1.96 10.95
CA GLU A 18 2.98 -3.16 10.27
C GLU A 18 2.72 -3.12 8.75
N CYS A 19 1.78 -2.28 8.31
CA CYS A 19 1.48 -2.16 6.87
C CYS A 19 2.49 -1.28 6.14
N LEU A 20 3.33 -0.55 6.84
CA LEU A 20 4.35 0.30 6.20
C LEU A 20 5.42 -0.57 5.57
N GLY A 21 5.94 -0.14 4.42
CA GLY A 21 7.02 -0.83 3.74
C GLY A 21 6.83 -0.91 2.24
N LEU A 22 7.62 -1.79 1.62
CA LEU A 22 7.66 -1.97 0.18
C LEU A 22 6.70 -3.06 -0.26
N TYR A 23 5.98 -2.81 -1.35
CA TYR A 23 5.07 -3.76 -1.97
C TYR A 23 5.45 -3.94 -3.43
N THR A 24 5.47 -5.17 -3.90
CA THR A 24 5.85 -5.51 -5.28
C THR A 24 4.62 -6.01 -6.04
N ARG A 25 4.42 -5.49 -7.25
CA ARG A 25 3.29 -5.91 -8.10
C ARG A 25 3.38 -7.40 -8.38
N VAL A 26 2.25 -8.09 -8.22
CA VAL A 26 2.17 -9.52 -8.51
C VAL A 26 1.98 -9.69 -10.00
N ASP A 27 2.89 -10.45 -10.63
CA ASP A 27 2.88 -10.63 -12.07
C ASP A 27 1.61 -11.33 -12.54
N LYS A 28 0.99 -10.79 -13.59
CA LYS A 28 -0.17 -11.40 -14.26
C LYS A 28 -1.37 -11.61 -13.36
N LYS A 29 -1.48 -10.86 -12.26
CA LYS A 29 -2.64 -10.95 -11.36
C LYS A 29 -3.37 -9.64 -11.31
N LEU A 30 -4.70 -9.70 -11.43
CA LEU A 30 -5.58 -8.55 -11.30
C LEU A 30 -6.61 -8.84 -10.23
N VAL A 31 -7.02 -7.80 -9.50
CA VAL A 31 -8.10 -7.87 -8.53
C VAL A 31 -9.09 -6.78 -8.90
N ASN A 32 -10.33 -7.17 -9.21
CA ASN A 32 -11.35 -6.25 -9.70
C ASN A 32 -10.86 -5.45 -10.91
N GLY A 33 -10.06 -6.10 -11.76
CA GLY A 33 -9.58 -5.51 -13.01
C GLY A 33 -8.34 -4.64 -12.90
N LEU A 34 -7.78 -4.48 -11.70
CA LEU A 34 -6.61 -3.63 -11.49
C LEU A 34 -5.45 -4.41 -10.86
N PRO A 35 -4.21 -3.95 -11.06
CA PRO A 35 -3.05 -4.63 -10.49
C PRO A 35 -3.10 -4.74 -8.97
N VAL A 36 -2.38 -5.69 -8.43
CA VAL A 36 -2.28 -5.94 -7.00
C VAL A 36 -0.80 -6.01 -6.62
N TRP A 37 -0.46 -5.47 -5.45
CA TRP A 37 0.92 -5.47 -4.95
C TRP A 37 0.96 -6.27 -3.65
N LYS A 38 2.03 -7.05 -3.47
CA LYS A 38 2.23 -7.87 -2.28
C LYS A 38 3.41 -7.32 -1.47
N ASP A 39 3.28 -7.41 -0.14
CA ASP A 39 4.36 -7.04 0.77
C ASP A 39 5.65 -7.75 0.37
N ALA A 40 6.70 -6.98 0.12
CA ALA A 40 7.96 -7.52 -0.38
C ALA A 40 8.70 -8.37 0.65
N SER A 41 8.33 -8.26 1.93
CA SER A 41 8.93 -9.10 2.99
C SER A 41 8.33 -10.49 3.02
N GLY A 42 7.26 -10.72 2.25
CA GLY A 42 6.58 -12.01 2.23
C GLY A 42 5.42 -12.14 3.19
N ALA A 43 5.14 -11.10 3.97
CA ALA A 43 4.00 -11.12 4.87
C ALA A 43 2.69 -11.18 4.08
N ASP A 44 1.63 -11.67 4.72
CA ASP A 44 0.32 -11.79 4.10
C ASP A 44 -0.39 -10.44 4.08
N ARG A 45 0.14 -9.53 3.28
CA ARG A 45 -0.43 -8.19 3.10
C ARG A 45 -0.34 -7.83 1.63
N PHE A 46 -1.46 -7.32 1.10
CA PHE A 46 -1.56 -6.92 -0.30
C PHE A 46 -2.19 -5.54 -0.38
N ILE A 47 -1.83 -4.79 -1.42
CA ILE A 47 -2.55 -3.57 -1.79
C ILE A 47 -3.37 -3.94 -3.02
N ALA A 48 -4.69 -3.88 -2.89
CA ALA A 48 -5.60 -4.32 -3.95
C ALA A 48 -6.83 -3.42 -4.03
N PHE A 49 -7.43 -3.38 -5.21
CA PHE A 49 -8.64 -2.58 -5.42
C PHE A 49 -9.88 -3.38 -5.02
N ALA A 50 -10.65 -2.82 -4.09
CA ALA A 50 -11.83 -3.49 -3.55
C ALA A 50 -13.13 -3.03 -4.24
N GLY A 51 -13.03 -2.57 -5.47
CA GLY A 51 -14.18 -2.15 -6.27
C GLY A 51 -14.50 -0.67 -6.18
N GLU A 52 -14.37 -0.06 -5.02
CA GLU A 52 -14.63 1.36 -4.81
C GLU A 52 -13.49 2.06 -4.08
N ARG A 53 -12.51 1.30 -3.64
CA ARG A 53 -11.42 1.81 -2.80
C ARG A 53 -10.22 0.90 -2.90
N TRP A 54 -9.06 1.45 -2.58
CA TRP A 54 -7.85 0.65 -2.45
C TRP A 54 -7.69 0.25 -0.99
N MET A 55 -7.27 -0.98 -0.76
CA MET A 55 -7.11 -1.49 0.60
C MET A 55 -5.80 -2.23 0.75
N CYS A 56 -5.24 -2.17 1.95
CA CYS A 56 -4.19 -3.08 2.38
C CYS A 56 -4.90 -4.21 3.13
N GLN A 57 -4.79 -5.43 2.62
CA GLN A 57 -5.63 -6.54 3.08
C GLN A 57 -4.91 -7.87 2.94
N PRO A 58 -5.33 -8.90 3.71
CA PRO A 58 -4.76 -10.24 3.56
C PRO A 58 -5.30 -10.90 2.31
N GLU A 59 -4.68 -12.01 1.91
CA GLU A 59 -5.06 -12.74 0.70
C GLU A 59 -6.53 -13.15 0.73
N ASP A 60 -7.01 -13.59 1.88
CA ASP A 60 -8.39 -14.06 2.00
C ASP A 60 -9.42 -12.96 1.76
N SER A 61 -9.01 -11.70 1.84
CA SER A 61 -9.91 -10.56 1.66
C SER A 61 -9.70 -9.83 0.35
N LEU A 62 -8.83 -10.34 -0.53
CA LEU A 62 -8.52 -9.64 -1.78
C LEU A 62 -9.78 -9.31 -2.58
N GLY A 63 -9.91 -8.04 -2.92
CA GLY A 63 -11.04 -7.55 -3.71
C GLY A 63 -12.30 -7.29 -2.90
N LYS A 64 -12.28 -7.57 -1.60
CA LYS A 64 -13.42 -7.33 -0.72
C LYS A 64 -13.19 -6.07 0.11
N SER A 65 -14.27 -5.52 0.66
CA SER A 65 -14.18 -4.31 1.49
C SER A 65 -13.77 -4.65 2.93
N SER A 66 -12.68 -5.37 3.07
CA SER A 66 -12.16 -5.82 4.35
C SER A 66 -10.64 -5.75 4.33
N GLY A 67 -10.04 -5.19 5.37
CA GLY A 67 -8.60 -5.06 5.45
C GLY A 67 -8.18 -4.12 6.56
N TRP A 68 -6.94 -3.67 6.48
CA TRP A 68 -6.35 -2.83 7.52
C TRP A 68 -6.25 -1.36 7.15
N LEU A 69 -6.10 -1.06 5.86
CA LEU A 69 -6.03 0.31 5.35
C LEU A 69 -7.06 0.49 4.26
N ASP A 70 -7.57 1.71 4.13
CA ASP A 70 -8.61 2.05 3.17
C ASP A 70 -8.29 3.40 2.54
N LEU A 71 -8.19 3.42 1.21
CA LEU A 71 -8.06 4.65 0.43
C LEU A 71 -9.32 4.79 -0.41
N PRO A 72 -10.23 5.69 -0.03
CA PRO A 72 -11.54 5.79 -0.68
C PRO A 72 -11.47 6.54 -2.02
N ASP A 73 -10.79 5.94 -2.99
CA ASP A 73 -10.63 6.54 -4.32
C ASP A 73 -10.83 5.47 -5.37
N ALA A 74 -11.91 5.58 -6.13
CA ALA A 74 -12.24 4.64 -7.20
C ALA A 74 -11.78 5.15 -8.57
N THR A 75 -11.06 6.28 -8.62
CA THR A 75 -10.75 6.95 -9.88
C THR A 75 -9.33 6.72 -10.39
N CYS A 76 -8.43 6.21 -9.55
CA CYS A 76 -7.05 5.98 -9.96
C CYS A 76 -6.80 4.50 -10.23
N VAL A 77 -5.83 4.21 -11.11
CA VAL A 77 -5.47 2.83 -11.46
C VAL A 77 -4.36 2.29 -10.57
N SER A 78 -3.80 3.11 -9.70
CA SER A 78 -2.88 2.68 -8.64
C SER A 78 -2.95 3.71 -7.51
N PRO A 79 -2.77 3.27 -6.26
CA PRO A 79 -3.02 4.15 -5.12
C PRO A 79 -2.01 5.29 -4.96
N ASP A 80 -0.84 5.20 -5.60
CA ASP A 80 0.14 6.29 -5.55
C ASP A 80 -0.34 7.53 -6.33
N GLN A 81 -1.36 7.38 -7.15
CA GLN A 81 -1.90 8.49 -7.95
C GLN A 81 -2.99 9.27 -7.22
N SER A 82 -3.43 8.77 -6.08
CA SER A 82 -4.54 9.38 -5.36
C SER A 82 -4.08 10.57 -4.52
N THR A 83 -4.94 11.59 -4.43
CA THR A 83 -4.73 12.71 -3.51
C THR A 83 -5.62 12.60 -2.28
N LYS A 84 -6.36 11.51 -2.16
CA LYS A 84 -7.25 11.33 -1.02
C LYS A 84 -6.50 10.82 0.19
N THR A 85 -7.12 10.94 1.36
CA THR A 85 -6.52 10.55 2.63
C THR A 85 -6.83 9.10 2.93
N TRP A 86 -5.79 8.34 3.29
CA TRP A 86 -5.94 6.97 3.75
C TRP A 86 -6.61 6.92 5.11
N LYS A 87 -7.27 5.81 5.38
CA LYS A 87 -7.82 5.49 6.70
C LYS A 87 -7.21 4.18 7.17
N GLU A 88 -7.07 4.03 8.49
CA GLU A 88 -6.58 2.79 9.07
C GLU A 88 -7.64 2.21 10.01
N SER A 89 -7.71 0.88 10.08
CA SER A 89 -8.64 0.24 11.01
C SER A 89 -8.05 0.22 12.40
N GLY A 90 -8.85 0.59 13.40
CA GLY A 90 -8.41 0.53 14.80
C GLY A 90 -9.60 0.68 15.72
N ASP A 91 -9.66 -0.14 16.76
CA ASP A 91 -10.71 -0.07 17.77
C ASP A 91 -12.12 -0.11 17.19
N GLY A 92 -12.31 -0.88 16.11
CA GLY A 92 -13.60 -1.01 15.44
C GLY A 92 -14.01 0.18 14.61
N LYS A 93 -13.09 1.10 14.34
CA LYS A 93 -13.34 2.33 13.59
C LYS A 93 -12.34 2.46 12.46
N TRP A 94 -12.55 3.49 11.63
CA TRP A 94 -11.68 3.79 10.49
C TRP A 94 -11.23 5.25 10.56
N PRO A 95 -10.38 5.59 11.54
CA PRO A 95 -9.87 6.96 11.61
C PRO A 95 -8.98 7.28 10.42
N GLU A 96 -8.95 8.56 10.06
CA GLU A 96 -8.07 9.02 8.99
C GLU A 96 -6.61 8.91 9.41
N ALA A 97 -5.76 8.60 8.44
CA ALA A 97 -4.32 8.49 8.65
C ALA A 97 -3.60 9.50 7.75
N PRO A 98 -3.67 10.78 8.06
CA PRO A 98 -3.10 11.81 7.19
C PRO A 98 -1.58 11.74 7.07
N GLY A 99 -0.92 11.03 7.98
CA GLY A 99 0.52 10.84 7.92
C GLY A 99 0.96 9.71 6.99
N LEU A 100 0.02 8.94 6.43
CA LEU A 100 0.35 7.84 5.53
C LEU A 100 0.41 8.33 4.09
N ARG A 101 1.43 7.87 3.36
CA ARG A 101 1.56 8.14 1.94
C ARG A 101 1.87 6.84 1.20
N CYS A 102 1.32 6.72 -0.01
CA CYS A 102 1.66 5.65 -0.93
C CYS A 102 2.38 6.29 -2.11
N ILE A 103 3.59 5.85 -2.38
CA ILE A 103 4.39 6.42 -3.48
C ILE A 103 4.90 5.30 -4.38
N SER A 104 5.22 5.66 -5.62
CA SER A 104 5.90 4.76 -6.54
C SER A 104 7.32 4.54 -6.03
N ALA A 105 7.76 3.28 -6.03
CA ALA A 105 9.09 2.89 -5.58
C ALA A 105 9.83 2.13 -6.69
N ASP A 106 9.48 2.40 -7.94
CA ASP A 106 10.16 1.77 -9.08
C ASP A 106 11.65 2.07 -9.02
N GLY A 107 12.44 1.05 -9.28
CA GLY A 107 13.89 1.17 -9.20
C GLY A 107 14.46 0.69 -7.89
N GLU A 108 13.66 0.55 -6.83
CA GLU A 108 14.12 -0.03 -5.57
C GLU A 108 14.08 -1.54 -5.66
N CYS A 109 15.04 -2.20 -5.03
CA CYS A 109 14.97 -3.64 -4.81
C CYS A 109 14.72 -3.87 -3.32
N ALA A 110 14.32 -5.10 -2.96
CA ALA A 110 13.95 -5.39 -1.58
C ALA A 110 15.10 -5.08 -0.61
N ALA A 111 16.33 -5.45 -0.95
CA ALA A 111 17.46 -5.18 -0.09
C ALA A 111 17.76 -3.69 0.03
N ALA A 112 17.70 -2.96 -1.09
CA ALA A 112 17.91 -1.52 -1.07
C ALA A 112 16.79 -0.82 -0.31
N ALA A 113 15.56 -1.29 -0.47
CA ALA A 113 14.42 -0.73 0.23
C ALA A 113 14.55 -0.93 1.74
N ALA A 114 15.00 -2.10 2.17
CA ALA A 114 15.21 -2.37 3.59
C ALA A 114 16.28 -1.45 4.17
N ALA A 115 17.39 -1.28 3.45
CA ALA A 115 18.46 -0.40 3.89
C ALA A 115 17.98 1.06 3.93
N ALA A 116 17.23 1.48 2.94
CA ALA A 116 16.70 2.84 2.90
C ALA A 116 15.72 3.09 4.04
N ALA A 117 14.90 2.11 4.36
CA ALA A 117 13.95 2.22 5.46
C ALA A 117 14.68 2.39 6.81
N ASP A 118 15.77 1.67 6.97
CA ASP A 118 16.57 1.79 8.19
C ASP A 118 17.25 3.14 8.26
N ALA A 119 17.77 3.58 7.16
CA ALA A 119 18.44 4.85 7.13
C ALA A 119 17.48 6.00 7.36
N THR A 120 16.32 5.80 7.15
CA THR A 120 15.50 6.68 7.12
C THR A 120 14.85 7.31 7.28
N ALA A 121 15.29 6.80 7.04
CA ALA A 121 14.79 7.10 6.57
C ALA A 121 15.23 7.99 5.92
N VAL A 122 16.00 7.92 5.66
CA VAL A 122 16.39 8.53 4.87
C VAL A 122 16.32 8.89 3.92
N VAL A 123 16.42 8.69 4.02
CA VAL A 123 16.39 8.96 3.16
C VAL A 123 15.98 9.35 2.46
N ALA A 124 15.92 9.30 2.68
CA ALA A 124 15.44 9.45 2.18
C ALA A 124 15.28 9.92 1.51
N ALA A 125 15.42 9.85 1.58
CA ALA A 125 15.30 10.03 1.05
C ALA A 125 15.24 10.44 0.37
N ALA A 126 15.45 10.49 0.33
CA ALA A 126 15.56 10.84 -0.17
C ALA A 126 15.39 11.26 -0.49
#